data_22a3dc76532c6ed4a8ce3cd3d450ac9c
#
_entry.id   22a3dc76532c6ed4a8ce3cd3d450ac9c
#
_cell.length_a   1.000
_cell.length_b   1.000
_cell.length_c   1.000
_cell.angle_alpha   90.00
_cell.angle_beta   90.00
_cell.angle_gamma   90.00
#
_symmetry.space_group_name_H-M   'P 1'
#
loop_
_entity.id
_entity.type
_entity.pdbx_description
1 polymer ?
#
loop_
_entity_poly.entity_id
_entity_poly.type
_entity_poly.pdbx_seq_one_letter_code
_entity_poly.pdbx_strand_id
1 'polypeptide(L)' 'MMNKLYDLAVRTGEYQTRSGETKSQWLNIGAVMQNDKRESFILLNRSFNPAGVPVKDNSSQILVSLFKPKGSRS' A
#
# COMPACT_ATOMS: atom_id res chain seq x y z
N MET A 1 -23.30 -1.09 -1.27
CA MET A 1 -22.29 -0.04 -1.40
C MET A 1 -20.94 -0.57 -0.97
N MET A 2 -19.88 -0.20 -1.67
CA MET A 2 -18.55 -0.68 -1.32
C MET A 2 -17.89 0.24 -0.32
N ASN A 3 -17.22 -0.36 0.65
CA ASN A 3 -16.46 0.37 1.65
C ASN A 3 -14.98 0.07 1.49
N LYS A 4 -14.15 1.09 1.65
CA LYS A 4 -12.72 0.89 1.67
C LYS A 4 -12.29 0.51 3.08
N LEU A 5 -11.65 -0.64 3.22
CA LEU A 5 -11.14 -1.08 4.51
C LEU A 5 -9.72 -0.60 4.74
N TYR A 6 -8.88 -0.65 3.72
CA TYR A 6 -7.47 -0.29 3.84
C TYR A 6 -6.97 0.27 2.54
N ASP A 7 -5.95 1.13 2.63
CA ASP A 7 -5.13 1.48 1.49
C ASP A 7 -3.94 0.53 1.44
N LEU A 8 -3.57 0.13 0.24
CA LEU A 8 -2.42 -0.75 0.05
C LEU A 8 -1.25 0.07 -0.45
N ALA A 9 -0.09 -0.15 0.14
CA ALA A 9 1.10 0.57 -0.26
C ALA A 9 2.32 -0.33 -0.15
N VAL A 10 3.31 -0.03 -0.99
CA VAL A 10 4.61 -0.70 -0.93
C VAL A 10 5.67 0.35 -0.64
N ARG A 11 6.70 -0.07 0.08
CA ARG A 11 7.83 0.80 0.37
C ARG A 11 8.75 0.81 -0.83
N THR A 12 9.04 1.99 -1.35
CA THR A 12 9.87 2.12 -2.53
C THR A 12 11.27 2.61 -2.22
N GLY A 13 11.52 3.07 -1.00
CA GLY A 13 12.83 3.55 -0.64
C GLY A 13 12.78 4.33 0.65
N GLU A 14 13.84 5.06 0.90
CA GLU A 14 13.96 5.90 2.09
C GLU A 14 14.49 7.26 1.69
N TYR A 15 14.22 8.25 2.51
CA TYR A 15 14.76 9.58 2.32
C TYR A 15 15.05 10.19 3.69
N GLN A 16 15.95 11.19 3.71
CA GLN A 16 16.27 11.89 4.93
C GLN A 16 15.60 13.25 4.95
N THR A 17 15.07 13.61 6.11
CA THR A 17 14.51 14.93 6.32
C THR A 17 15.63 15.91 6.65
N ARG A 18 15.29 17.19 6.72
CA ARG A 18 16.26 18.21 7.10
C ARG A 18 16.81 18.00 8.51
N SER A 19 16.02 17.40 9.37
CA SER A 19 16.47 17.14 10.74
C SER A 19 17.31 15.88 10.84
N GLY A 20 17.56 15.20 9.74
CA GLY A 20 18.41 14.00 9.74
C GLY A 20 17.66 12.71 9.99
N GLU A 21 16.35 12.77 10.11
CA GLU A 21 15.55 11.55 10.28
C GLU A 21 15.43 10.80 8.97
N THR A 22 15.45 9.49 9.06
CA THR A 22 15.21 8.63 7.90
C THR A 22 13.75 8.23 7.87
N LYS A 23 13.10 8.47 6.75
CA LYS A 23 11.69 8.10 6.57
C LYS A 23 11.53 7.24 5.34
N SER A 24 10.52 6.40 5.37
CA SER A 24 10.22 5.52 4.24
C SER A 24 9.38 6.25 3.21
N GLN A 25 9.66 5.96 1.94
CA GLN A 25 8.81 6.40 0.85
C GLN A 25 7.83 5.29 0.52
N TRP A 26 6.58 5.67 0.30
CA TRP A 26 5.51 4.72 0.05
C TRP A 26 4.83 5.04 -1.26
N LEU A 27 4.45 4.00 -1.97
CA LEU A 27 3.66 4.12 -3.19
C LEU A 27 2.33 3.42 -2.96
N ASN A 28 1.24 4.16 -3.13
CA ASN A 28 -0.09 3.56 -3.03
C ASN A 28 -0.34 2.73 -4.28
N ILE A 29 -0.71 1.47 -4.09
CA ILE A 29 -0.89 0.55 -5.20
C ILE A 29 -2.32 0.06 -5.33
N GLY A 30 -3.18 0.40 -4.38
CA GLY A 30 -4.55 -0.06 -4.45
C GLY A 30 -5.26 0.06 -3.12
N ALA A 31 -6.31 -0.74 -2.98
CA ALA A 31 -7.12 -0.70 -1.77
C ALA A 31 -7.78 -2.05 -1.54
N VAL A 32 -8.04 -2.34 -0.27
CA VAL A 32 -8.88 -3.47 0.12
C VAL A 32 -10.29 -2.94 0.29
N MET A 33 -11.22 -3.55 -0.42
CA MET A 33 -12.62 -3.13 -0.43
C MET A 33 -13.51 -4.23 0.12
N GLN A 34 -14.68 -3.84 0.57
CA GLN A 34 -15.68 -4.79 1.03
C GLN A 34 -17.03 -4.39 0.44
N ASN A 35 -17.77 -5.37 -0.07
CA ASN A 35 -19.10 -5.10 -0.61
C ASN A 35 -20.18 -5.33 0.46
N ASP A 36 -21.43 -5.20 0.07
CA ASP A 36 -22.55 -5.31 1.01
C ASP A 36 -22.69 -6.72 1.57
N LYS A 37 -22.16 -7.71 0.89
CA LYS A 37 -22.21 -9.09 1.36
C LYS A 37 -21.04 -9.45 2.24
N ARG A 38 -20.23 -8.45 2.61
CA ARG A 38 -19.05 -8.63 3.44
C ARG A 38 -17.96 -9.45 2.76
N GLU A 39 -18.01 -9.53 1.46
CA GLU A 39 -16.92 -10.12 0.70
C GLU A 39 -15.84 -9.07 0.50
N SER A 40 -14.60 -9.47 0.70
CA SER A 40 -13.46 -8.56 0.57
C SER A 40 -12.70 -8.87 -0.71
N PHE A 41 -12.20 -7.81 -1.34
CA PHE A 41 -11.40 -7.98 -2.54
C PHE A 41 -10.43 -6.80 -2.66
N ILE A 42 -9.49 -6.94 -3.55
CA ILE A 42 -8.47 -5.92 -3.75
C ILE A 42 -8.67 -5.28 -5.12
N LEU A 43 -8.67 -3.96 -5.11
CA LEU A 43 -8.56 -3.17 -6.34
C LEU A 43 -7.12 -2.75 -6.46
N LEU A 44 -6.46 -3.21 -7.51
CA LEU A 44 -5.04 -2.95 -7.71
C LEU A 44 -4.89 -1.97 -8.86
N ASN A 45 -4.03 -0.97 -8.69
CA ASN A 45 -3.77 -0.03 -9.76
C ASN A 45 -3.15 -0.77 -10.94
N ARG A 46 -3.73 -0.59 -12.13
CA ARG A 46 -3.26 -1.30 -13.32
C ARG A 46 -1.82 -0.94 -13.68
N SER A 47 -1.40 0.25 -13.34
CA SER A 47 -0.06 0.71 -13.67
C SER A 47 1.00 0.16 -12.73
N PHE A 48 0.60 -0.51 -11.66
CA PHE A 48 1.56 -1.01 -10.69
C PHE A 48 2.30 -2.23 -11.24
N ASN A 49 3.63 -2.17 -11.15
CA ASN A 49 4.48 -3.27 -11.61
C ASN A 49 5.24 -3.81 -10.40
N PRO A 50 4.86 -4.99 -9.90
CA PRO A 50 5.54 -5.56 -8.72
C PRO A 50 7.03 -5.76 -8.93
N ALA A 51 7.47 -6.00 -10.15
CA ALA A 51 8.88 -6.22 -10.42
C ALA A 51 9.72 -4.97 -10.18
N GLY A 52 9.09 -3.79 -10.11
CA GLY A 52 9.81 -2.56 -9.82
C GLY A 52 9.97 -2.25 -8.34
N VAL A 53 9.42 -3.08 -7.46
CA VAL A 53 9.50 -2.82 -6.02
C VAL A 53 10.83 -3.36 -5.49
N PRO A 54 11.61 -2.53 -4.77
CA PRO A 54 12.86 -3.02 -4.17
C PRO A 54 12.59 -4.12 -3.18
N VAL A 55 13.35 -5.20 -3.25
CA VAL A 55 13.24 -6.29 -2.30
C VAL A 55 14.63 -6.65 -1.81
N LYS A 56 14.67 -7.21 -0.61
CA LYS A 56 15.93 -7.67 -0.03
C LYS A 56 16.17 -9.12 -0.41
N ASP A 57 17.43 -9.47 -0.61
CA ASP A 57 17.84 -10.86 -0.77
C ASP A 57 17.17 -11.56 -1.94
N ASN A 58 16.85 -10.81 -3.00
CA ASN A 58 16.24 -11.41 -4.20
C ASN A 58 14.98 -12.20 -3.87
N SER A 59 14.22 -11.69 -2.93
CA SER A 59 12.97 -12.36 -2.55
C SER A 59 12.02 -12.44 -3.73
N SER A 60 11.31 -13.55 -3.83
CA SER A 60 10.29 -13.73 -4.86
C SER A 60 8.97 -13.05 -4.47
N GLN A 61 8.91 -12.44 -3.29
CA GLN A 61 7.70 -11.82 -2.79
C GLN A 61 7.97 -10.37 -2.43
N ILE A 62 6.93 -9.54 -2.57
CA ILE A 62 7.00 -8.17 -2.10
C ILE A 62 6.12 -8.03 -0.86
N LEU A 63 6.48 -7.10 0.00
CA LEU A 63 5.68 -6.81 1.18
C LEU A 63 4.72 -5.66 0.86
N VAL A 64 3.44 -5.93 1.03
CA VAL A 64 2.42 -4.92 0.86
C VAL A 64 1.85 -4.59 2.24
N SER A 65 1.87 -3.32 2.59
CA SER A 65 1.38 -2.87 3.88
C SER A 65 -0.03 -2.33 3.75
N LEU A 66 -0.82 -2.52 4.79
CA LEU A 66 -2.20 -2.08 4.84
C LEU A 66 -2.28 -0.90 5.81
N PHE A 67 -2.83 0.21 5.33
CA PHE A 67 -3.02 1.40 6.16
C PHE A 67 -4.49 1.76 6.19
N LYS A 68 -4.96 2.19 7.34
CA LYS A 68 -6.34 2.67 7.43
C LYS A 68 -6.47 3.96 6.63
N PRO A 69 -7.53 4.11 5.84
CA PRO A 69 -7.71 5.29 5.03
C PRO A 69 -7.85 6.54 5.90
N LYS A 70 -7.22 7.63 5.47
CA LYS A 70 -7.40 8.89 6.15
C LYS A 70 -8.83 9.37 5.93
N GLY A 71 -9.41 9.95 6.96
CA GLY A 71 -10.75 10.47 6.84
C GLY A 71 -11.82 9.41 6.77
N SER A 72 -11.46 8.18 7.00
CA SER A 72 -12.40 7.08 6.94
C SER A 72 -13.27 7.01 8.17
N ARG A 73 -13.02 7.87 9.10
CA ARG A 73 -13.88 7.91 10.22
C ARG A 73 -15.23 8.25 9.72
N SER A 74 -16.03 7.80 9.96
CA SER A 74 -17.31 8.26 9.46
C SER A 74 -18.31 7.68 10.25
#